data_ffd98c50ea8eecdefec3193e801ce288
#
_entry.id   ffd98c50ea8eecdefec3193e801ce288
#
_cell.length_a   1.000
_cell.length_b   1.000
_cell.length_c   1.000
_cell.angle_alpha   90.00
_cell.angle_beta   90.00
_cell.angle_gamma   90.00
#
_symmetry.space_group_name_H-M   'P 1'
#
loop_
_entity.id
_entity.type
_entity.pdbx_description
1 polymer ?
#
loop_
_entity_poly.entity_id
_entity_poly.type
_entity_poly.pdbx_seq_one_letter_code
_entity_poly.pdbx_strand_id
1 'polypeptide(L)'
;MKVERIHDYNDPRFSPKVLRQHGAYLANGQPCEVEIISADTAIVRGDARLLDAVIDLAREYAGHISCFCDEKGNTLRRFPKPEVFCLPLDAIQPSQFYADELKAHAVATFITSEKDIIVPLTRCQNRFISLDGHTRLYVAARMGFDKVYGFISPADGYIYDFASLAAARGILSPRDIALLPHEEYCRLWLGFCREYFETH
;
A
#
# COMPACT_ATOMS: atom_id res chain seq x y z
N MET A 1 -12.57 13.80 -14.39
CA MET A 1 -13.12 13.61 -13.04
C MET A 1 -11.96 13.59 -12.07
N LYS A 2 -12.03 14.36 -10.96
CA LYS A 2 -10.95 14.41 -9.96
C LYS A 2 -11.28 13.39 -8.87
N VAL A 3 -10.37 12.44 -8.63
CA VAL A 3 -10.44 11.51 -7.50
C VAL A 3 -9.19 11.70 -6.64
N GLU A 4 -9.37 11.86 -5.34
CA GLU A 4 -8.31 12.06 -4.37
C GLU A 4 -8.39 11.00 -3.27
N ARG A 5 -7.25 10.41 -2.89
CA ARG A 5 -7.16 9.52 -1.73
C ARG A 5 -6.99 10.33 -0.46
N ILE A 6 -7.73 9.99 0.59
CA ILE A 6 -7.65 10.66 1.89
C ILE A 6 -6.62 9.96 2.76
N HIS A 7 -5.80 10.76 3.43
CA HIS A 7 -4.72 10.29 4.32
C HIS A 7 -4.97 10.64 5.79
N ASP A 8 -6.04 11.39 6.09
CA ASP A 8 -6.43 11.69 7.47
C ASP A 8 -7.20 10.52 8.08
N TYR A 9 -6.66 9.95 9.14
CA TYR A 9 -7.27 8.82 9.86
C TYR A 9 -8.47 9.20 10.74
N ASN A 10 -8.74 10.49 10.91
CA ASN A 10 -9.82 11.02 11.73
C ASN A 10 -10.89 11.74 10.92
N ASP A 11 -10.89 11.64 9.59
CA ASP A 11 -11.89 12.28 8.74
C ASP A 11 -13.30 11.70 9.02
N PRO A 12 -14.23 12.51 9.57
CA PRO A 12 -15.53 12.01 10.02
C PRO A 12 -16.47 11.59 8.88
N ARG A 13 -16.10 11.86 7.63
CA ARG A 13 -16.89 11.46 6.45
C ARG A 13 -16.80 9.98 6.12
N PHE A 14 -15.83 9.25 6.74
CA PHE A 14 -15.51 7.88 6.40
C PHE A 14 -15.54 6.96 7.62
N SER A 15 -15.77 5.68 7.38
CA SER A 15 -15.73 4.68 8.44
C SER A 15 -14.27 4.50 8.96
N PRO A 16 -14.08 4.33 10.28
CA PRO A 16 -12.74 4.12 10.84
C PRO A 16 -12.00 2.91 10.24
N LYS A 17 -12.73 1.87 9.84
CA LYS A 17 -12.16 0.68 9.21
C LYS A 17 -11.56 1.01 7.86
N VAL A 18 -12.27 1.76 7.02
CA VAL A 18 -11.83 2.16 5.68
C VAL A 18 -10.64 3.13 5.77
N LEU A 19 -10.68 4.08 6.71
CA LEU A 19 -9.54 4.99 6.96
C LEU A 19 -8.27 4.21 7.29
N ARG A 20 -8.35 3.21 8.18
CA ARG A 20 -7.19 2.38 8.55
C ARG A 20 -6.67 1.53 7.40
N GLN A 21 -7.53 1.12 6.48
CA GLN A 21 -7.17 0.41 5.26
C GLN A 21 -6.69 1.35 4.14
N HIS A 22 -6.71 2.68 4.35
CA HIS A 22 -6.44 3.70 3.32
C HIS A 22 -7.39 3.61 2.12
N GLY A 23 -8.62 3.20 2.34
CA GLY A 23 -9.65 3.04 1.33
C GLY A 23 -10.62 4.21 1.20
N ALA A 24 -10.30 5.38 1.77
CA ALA A 24 -11.12 6.59 1.74
C ALA A 24 -10.74 7.48 0.54
N TYR A 25 -11.73 7.89 -0.24
CA TYR A 25 -11.55 8.70 -1.45
C TYR A 25 -12.57 9.83 -1.53
N LEU A 26 -12.18 10.94 -2.13
CA LEU A 26 -13.10 11.99 -2.58
C LEU A 26 -13.14 11.97 -4.11
N ALA A 27 -14.30 11.68 -4.68
CA ALA A 27 -14.55 11.77 -6.11
C ALA A 27 -15.41 13.01 -6.39
N ASN A 28 -14.86 14.01 -7.08
CA ASN A 28 -15.47 15.34 -7.25
C ASN A 28 -15.97 15.95 -5.91
N GLY A 29 -15.23 15.75 -4.82
CA GLY A 29 -15.59 16.23 -3.48
C GLY A 29 -16.61 15.37 -2.73
N GLN A 30 -17.14 14.30 -3.32
CA GLN A 30 -18.08 13.39 -2.67
C GLN A 30 -17.32 12.19 -2.04
N PRO A 31 -17.67 11.78 -0.82
CA PRO A 31 -17.01 10.66 -0.16
C PRO A 31 -17.35 9.33 -0.84
N CYS A 32 -16.32 8.53 -1.08
CA CYS A 32 -16.42 7.16 -1.57
C CYS A 32 -15.48 6.27 -0.74
N GLU A 33 -15.90 5.05 -0.46
CA GLU A 33 -15.16 4.08 0.34
C GLU A 33 -14.82 2.83 -0.46
N VAL A 34 -13.61 2.31 -0.28
CA VAL A 34 -13.17 1.00 -0.77
C VAL A 34 -12.73 0.18 0.42
N GLU A 35 -13.54 -0.75 0.87
CA GLU A 35 -13.26 -1.63 2.00
C GLU A 35 -12.75 -2.98 1.51
N ILE A 36 -11.50 -3.32 1.80
CA ILE A 36 -10.94 -4.65 1.51
C ILE A 36 -11.54 -5.65 2.51
N ILE A 37 -12.24 -6.66 1.99
CA ILE A 37 -12.93 -7.69 2.77
C ILE A 37 -12.29 -9.08 2.66
N SER A 38 -11.44 -9.29 1.65
CA SER A 38 -10.65 -10.53 1.48
C SER A 38 -9.37 -10.23 0.71
N ALA A 39 -8.56 -11.26 0.49
CA ALA A 39 -7.29 -11.17 -0.23
C ALA A 39 -7.43 -10.66 -1.70
N ASP A 40 -8.62 -10.68 -2.29
CA ASP A 40 -8.85 -10.32 -3.69
C ASP A 40 -10.16 -9.55 -3.93
N THR A 41 -10.91 -9.22 -2.88
CA THR A 41 -12.24 -8.61 -3.00
C THR A 41 -12.35 -7.37 -2.12
N ALA A 42 -12.95 -6.31 -2.68
CA ALA A 42 -13.32 -5.10 -1.95
C ALA A 42 -14.79 -4.72 -2.19
N ILE A 43 -15.41 -4.11 -1.18
CA ILE A 43 -16.71 -3.44 -1.28
C ILE A 43 -16.48 -1.97 -1.56
N VAL A 44 -17.23 -1.42 -2.52
CA VAL A 44 -17.16 0.00 -2.90
C VAL A 44 -18.48 0.67 -2.56
N ARG A 45 -18.40 1.83 -1.89
CA ARG A 45 -19.55 2.65 -1.49
C ARG A 45 -19.40 4.07 -2.01
N GLY A 46 -20.51 4.68 -2.40
CA GLY A 46 -20.56 6.06 -2.90
C GLY A 46 -21.62 6.24 -4.00
N ASP A 47 -21.59 7.39 -4.66
CA ASP A 47 -22.46 7.64 -5.83
C ASP A 47 -22.06 6.71 -6.99
N ALA A 48 -23.00 5.94 -7.49
CA ALA A 48 -22.78 4.93 -8.55
C ALA A 48 -22.06 5.49 -9.80
N ARG A 49 -22.26 6.77 -10.10
CA ARG A 49 -21.64 7.46 -11.26
C ARG A 49 -20.14 7.71 -11.08
N LEU A 50 -19.62 7.61 -9.85
CA LEU A 50 -18.23 7.91 -9.49
C LEU A 50 -17.39 6.65 -9.23
N LEU A 51 -18.06 5.48 -9.02
CA LEU A 51 -17.39 4.28 -8.54
C LEU A 51 -16.32 3.74 -9.50
N ASP A 52 -16.52 3.83 -10.81
CA ASP A 52 -15.54 3.33 -11.77
C ASP A 52 -14.17 4.03 -11.62
N ALA A 53 -14.17 5.36 -11.49
CA ALA A 53 -12.93 6.11 -11.32
C ALA A 53 -12.29 5.90 -9.94
N VAL A 54 -13.11 5.67 -8.91
CA VAL A 54 -12.63 5.30 -7.58
C VAL A 54 -11.96 3.92 -7.61
N ILE A 55 -12.55 2.95 -8.31
CA ILE A 55 -12.01 1.61 -8.49
C ILE A 55 -10.67 1.68 -9.24
N ASP A 56 -10.58 2.47 -10.32
CA ASP A 56 -9.35 2.63 -11.08
C ASP A 56 -8.21 3.16 -10.20
N LEU A 57 -8.45 4.23 -9.44
CA LEU A 57 -7.44 4.76 -8.51
C LEU A 57 -7.12 3.79 -7.37
N ALA A 58 -8.12 3.11 -6.79
CA ALA A 58 -7.89 2.15 -5.71
C ALA A 58 -6.98 1.00 -6.14
N ARG A 59 -7.08 0.57 -7.42
CA ARG A 59 -6.21 -0.48 -7.97
C ARG A 59 -4.75 -0.10 -8.09
N GLU A 60 -4.41 1.16 -8.25
CA GLU A 60 -3.02 1.62 -8.24
C GLU A 60 -2.34 1.29 -6.90
N TYR A 61 -3.10 1.36 -5.79
CA TYR A 61 -2.61 1.08 -4.44
C TYR A 61 -2.85 -0.36 -3.96
N ALA A 62 -3.82 -1.06 -4.56
CA ALA A 62 -4.23 -2.41 -4.15
C ALA A 62 -4.41 -3.32 -5.38
N GLY A 63 -3.36 -3.45 -6.19
CA GLY A 63 -3.37 -4.20 -7.45
C GLY A 63 -3.71 -5.69 -7.33
N HIS A 64 -3.64 -6.27 -6.12
CA HIS A 64 -4.07 -7.64 -5.84
C HIS A 64 -5.60 -7.80 -5.76
N ILE A 65 -6.34 -6.70 -5.53
CA ILE A 65 -7.81 -6.73 -5.52
C ILE A 65 -8.29 -6.88 -6.96
N SER A 66 -8.95 -8.00 -7.23
CA SER A 66 -9.44 -8.37 -8.55
C SER A 66 -10.95 -8.30 -8.69
N CYS A 67 -11.70 -8.22 -7.58
CA CYS A 67 -13.15 -8.15 -7.56
C CYS A 67 -13.62 -6.96 -6.71
N PHE A 68 -14.37 -6.04 -7.33
CA PHE A 68 -15.00 -4.92 -6.65
C PHE A 68 -16.51 -5.11 -6.70
N CYS A 69 -17.17 -5.07 -5.55
CA CYS A 69 -18.59 -5.31 -5.37
C CYS A 69 -19.27 -4.09 -4.72
N ASP A 70 -20.57 -3.96 -4.92
CA ASP A 70 -21.41 -3.07 -4.12
C ASP A 70 -21.74 -3.69 -2.74
N GLU A 71 -22.45 -2.95 -1.89
CA GLU A 71 -22.87 -3.42 -0.56
C GLU A 71 -23.84 -4.60 -0.59
N LYS A 72 -24.48 -4.85 -1.72
CA LYS A 72 -25.39 -5.99 -1.94
C LYS A 72 -24.66 -7.23 -2.43
N GLY A 73 -23.33 -7.13 -2.68
CA GLY A 73 -22.52 -8.20 -3.21
C GLY A 73 -22.58 -8.33 -4.74
N ASN A 74 -23.21 -7.39 -5.45
CA ASN A 74 -23.17 -7.38 -6.91
C ASN A 74 -21.81 -6.96 -7.40
N THR A 75 -21.23 -7.68 -8.35
CA THR A 75 -19.96 -7.32 -8.95
C THR A 75 -20.09 -6.03 -9.78
N LEU A 76 -19.37 -4.99 -9.40
CA LEU A 76 -19.23 -3.75 -10.14
C LEU A 76 -18.17 -3.90 -11.23
N ARG A 77 -16.97 -4.35 -10.85
CA ARG A 77 -15.86 -4.61 -11.80
C ARG A 77 -15.04 -5.82 -11.38
N ARG A 78 -14.51 -6.50 -12.39
CA ARG A 78 -13.59 -7.65 -12.21
C ARG A 78 -12.38 -7.48 -13.10
N PHE A 79 -11.21 -7.83 -12.56
CA PHE A 79 -9.92 -7.74 -13.23
C PHE A 79 -9.20 -9.09 -13.20
N PRO A 80 -8.19 -9.31 -14.07
CA PRO A 80 -7.33 -10.47 -13.95
C PRO A 80 -6.71 -10.56 -12.57
N LYS A 81 -6.78 -11.74 -11.95
CA LYS A 81 -6.19 -11.99 -10.64
C LYS A 81 -4.68 -12.16 -10.79
N PRO A 82 -3.84 -11.40 -10.08
CA PRO A 82 -2.40 -11.62 -10.10
C PRO A 82 -2.07 -12.95 -9.42
N GLU A 83 -0.97 -13.57 -9.85
CA GLU A 83 -0.40 -14.71 -9.15
C GLU A 83 0.24 -14.23 -7.86
N VAL A 84 -0.38 -14.57 -6.72
CA VAL A 84 0.13 -14.26 -5.39
C VAL A 84 0.93 -15.43 -4.87
N PHE A 85 2.16 -15.19 -4.43
CA PHE A 85 3.07 -16.21 -3.90
C PHE A 85 3.61 -15.81 -2.53
N CYS A 86 3.98 -16.83 -1.74
CA CYS A 86 4.61 -16.65 -0.43
C CYS A 86 6.13 -16.56 -0.60
N LEU A 87 6.76 -15.64 0.15
CA LEU A 87 8.21 -15.48 0.13
C LEU A 87 8.74 -15.09 1.52
N PRO A 88 10.04 -15.38 1.81
CA PRO A 88 10.67 -14.91 3.02
C PRO A 88 10.71 -13.38 3.08
N LEU A 89 10.44 -12.80 4.25
CA LEU A 89 10.51 -11.35 4.45
C LEU A 89 11.89 -10.78 4.09
N ASP A 90 12.96 -11.50 4.44
CA ASP A 90 14.34 -11.09 4.19
C ASP A 90 14.77 -11.21 2.71
N ALA A 91 13.95 -11.82 1.84
CA ALA A 91 14.16 -11.81 0.40
C ALA A 91 13.76 -10.49 -0.27
N ILE A 92 13.13 -9.58 0.48
CA ILE A 92 12.61 -8.31 -0.02
C ILE A 92 13.60 -7.18 0.30
N GLN A 93 14.06 -6.48 -0.74
CA GLN A 93 14.77 -5.21 -0.63
C GLN A 93 13.74 -4.07 -0.60
N PRO A 94 13.68 -3.27 0.46
CA PRO A 94 12.83 -2.08 0.48
C PRO A 94 13.33 -1.02 -0.50
N SER A 95 12.39 -0.30 -1.12
CA SER A 95 12.66 0.94 -1.86
C SER A 95 12.33 2.20 -1.05
N GLN A 96 12.02 2.04 0.24
CA GLN A 96 11.71 3.11 1.17
C GLN A 96 12.58 2.97 2.44
N PHE A 97 12.98 4.10 3.04
CA PHE A 97 13.93 4.11 4.15
C PHE A 97 13.26 4.08 5.52
N TYR A 98 12.06 4.64 5.62
CA TYR A 98 11.36 4.88 6.87
C TYR A 98 9.91 4.44 6.78
N ALA A 99 9.34 4.02 7.91
CA ALA A 99 7.91 3.84 8.10
C ALA A 99 7.34 5.01 8.94
N ASP A 100 6.14 5.43 8.61
CA ASP A 100 5.39 6.44 9.35
C ASP A 100 4.68 5.80 10.54
N GLU A 101 4.86 6.34 11.74
CA GLU A 101 4.28 5.83 12.98
C GLU A 101 2.74 5.80 12.93
N LEU A 102 2.10 6.85 12.41
CA LEU A 102 0.64 6.88 12.29
C LEU A 102 0.12 5.79 11.36
N LYS A 103 0.81 5.59 10.22
CA LYS A 103 0.48 4.51 9.28
C LYS A 103 0.74 3.13 9.89
N ALA A 104 1.83 2.96 10.62
CA ALA A 104 2.17 1.70 11.26
C ALA A 104 1.14 1.30 12.30
N HIS A 105 0.69 2.25 13.14
CA HIS A 105 -0.38 2.01 14.09
C HIS A 105 -1.70 1.62 13.40
N ALA A 106 -2.10 2.33 12.35
CA ALA A 106 -3.32 2.01 11.59
C ALA A 106 -3.24 0.61 10.96
N VAL A 107 -2.13 0.28 10.32
CA VAL A 107 -1.90 -1.01 9.67
C VAL A 107 -1.90 -2.16 10.68
N ALA A 108 -1.28 -1.98 11.85
CA ALA A 108 -1.25 -2.99 12.90
C ALA A 108 -2.65 -3.37 13.44
N THR A 109 -3.67 -2.52 13.23
CA THR A 109 -5.04 -2.83 13.72
C THR A 109 -5.75 -3.91 12.94
N PHE A 110 -5.34 -4.21 11.71
CA PHE A 110 -6.02 -5.19 10.85
C PHE A 110 -5.11 -6.34 10.37
N ILE A 111 -3.80 -6.26 10.58
CA ILE A 111 -2.90 -7.37 10.32
C ILE A 111 -2.98 -8.35 11.48
N THR A 112 -3.43 -9.57 11.21
CA THR A 112 -3.56 -10.66 12.19
C THR A 112 -2.71 -11.86 11.81
N SER A 113 -2.32 -11.96 10.55
CA SER A 113 -1.55 -13.07 10.01
C SER A 113 -0.67 -12.64 8.82
N GLU A 114 0.28 -13.46 8.45
CA GLU A 114 1.12 -13.27 7.26
C GLU A 114 0.29 -13.10 5.97
N LYS A 115 -0.90 -13.72 5.91
CA LYS A 115 -1.81 -13.68 4.74
C LYS A 115 -2.45 -12.32 4.53
N ASP A 116 -2.47 -11.48 5.55
CA ASP A 116 -3.01 -10.12 5.46
C ASP A 116 -2.02 -9.16 4.78
N ILE A 117 -0.79 -9.64 4.51
CA ILE A 117 0.28 -8.84 3.92
C ILE A 117 0.52 -9.32 2.50
N ILE A 118 -0.08 -8.60 1.55
CA ILE A 118 0.13 -8.80 0.11
C ILE A 118 0.72 -7.51 -0.46
N VAL A 119 1.93 -7.58 -1.03
CA VAL A 119 2.66 -6.42 -1.53
C VAL A 119 3.05 -6.57 -3.00
N PRO A 120 3.04 -5.47 -3.79
CA PRO A 120 3.56 -5.47 -5.15
C PRO A 120 5.09 -5.51 -5.11
N LEU A 121 5.66 -6.36 -5.95
CA LEU A 121 7.09 -6.65 -6.02
C LEU A 121 7.57 -6.59 -7.46
N THR A 122 8.81 -6.20 -7.68
CA THR A 122 9.53 -6.47 -8.92
C THR A 122 10.75 -7.34 -8.66
N ARG A 123 11.22 -8.06 -9.68
CA ARG A 123 12.43 -8.88 -9.58
C ARG A 123 13.66 -8.04 -9.90
N CYS A 124 14.68 -8.18 -9.06
CA CYS A 124 16.00 -7.61 -9.32
C CYS A 124 17.06 -8.65 -8.97
N GLN A 125 17.71 -9.20 -9.98
CA GLN A 125 18.67 -10.31 -9.82
C GLN A 125 18.04 -11.48 -9.03
N ASN A 126 18.61 -11.85 -7.89
CA ASN A 126 18.15 -12.94 -7.02
C ASN A 126 17.24 -12.46 -5.87
N ARG A 127 16.79 -11.21 -5.89
CA ARG A 127 15.94 -10.62 -4.83
C ARG A 127 14.67 -10.01 -5.41
N PHE A 128 13.79 -9.61 -4.54
CA PHE A 128 12.61 -8.82 -4.85
C PHE A 128 12.76 -7.42 -4.30
N ILE A 129 12.29 -6.41 -5.03
CA ILE A 129 12.16 -5.03 -4.54
C ILE A 129 10.69 -4.76 -4.29
N SER A 130 10.34 -4.22 -3.11
CA SER A 130 8.98 -3.77 -2.83
C SER A 130 8.69 -2.45 -3.51
N LEU A 131 7.57 -2.39 -4.23
CA LEU A 131 7.11 -1.16 -4.93
C LEU A 131 6.25 -0.30 -4.01
N ASP A 132 5.48 -0.94 -3.13
CA ASP A 132 4.61 -0.33 -2.12
C ASP A 132 4.46 -1.28 -0.93
N GLY A 133 3.72 -0.84 0.10
CA GLY A 133 3.42 -1.63 1.28
C GLY A 133 4.54 -1.69 2.31
N HIS A 134 5.52 -0.78 2.26
CA HIS A 134 6.65 -0.75 3.18
C HIS A 134 6.22 -0.69 4.66
N THR A 135 5.15 0.03 4.97
CA THR A 135 4.58 0.03 6.33
C THR A 135 4.03 -1.34 6.74
N ARG A 136 3.37 -2.07 5.81
CA ARG A 136 2.90 -3.44 6.06
C ARG A 136 4.07 -4.40 6.29
N LEU A 137 5.13 -4.26 5.50
CA LEU A 137 6.37 -5.04 5.66
C LEU A 137 7.08 -4.71 6.97
N TYR A 138 7.13 -3.44 7.37
CA TYR A 138 7.64 -3.02 8.68
C TYR A 138 6.85 -3.67 9.82
N VAL A 139 5.52 -3.60 9.77
CA VAL A 139 4.64 -4.22 10.78
C VAL A 139 4.84 -5.73 10.83
N ALA A 140 4.96 -6.41 9.67
CA ALA A 140 5.28 -7.83 9.59
C ALA A 140 6.56 -8.17 10.37
N ALA A 141 7.62 -7.39 10.14
CA ALA A 141 8.90 -7.56 10.83
C ALA A 141 8.77 -7.40 12.35
N ARG A 142 7.98 -6.42 12.81
CA ARG A 142 7.76 -6.16 14.26
C ARG A 142 6.85 -7.20 14.92
N MET A 143 5.93 -7.79 14.18
CA MET A 143 5.10 -8.92 14.65
C MET A 143 5.85 -10.27 14.63
N GLY A 144 7.09 -10.30 14.16
CA GLY A 144 7.91 -11.52 14.10
C GLY A 144 7.54 -12.45 12.95
N PHE A 145 6.89 -11.97 11.92
CA PHE A 145 6.60 -12.78 10.74
C PHE A 145 7.88 -13.03 9.93
N ASP A 146 8.08 -14.27 9.49
CA ASP A 146 9.21 -14.65 8.65
C ASP A 146 8.87 -14.67 7.17
N LYS A 147 7.57 -14.68 6.85
CA LYS A 147 7.05 -14.77 5.49
C LYS A 147 5.93 -13.76 5.28
N VAL A 148 5.77 -13.36 4.03
CA VAL A 148 4.67 -12.52 3.55
C VAL A 148 4.23 -12.99 2.18
N TYR A 149 3.19 -12.38 1.63
CA TYR A 149 2.73 -12.64 0.28
C TYR A 149 3.02 -11.45 -0.63
N GLY A 150 3.28 -11.74 -1.89
CA GLY A 150 3.52 -10.72 -2.91
C GLY A 150 3.05 -11.18 -4.28
N PHE A 151 3.01 -10.24 -5.19
CA PHE A 151 2.74 -10.47 -6.61
C PHE A 151 3.68 -9.60 -7.45
N ILE A 152 4.00 -10.07 -8.67
CA ILE A 152 4.86 -9.31 -9.57
C ILE A 152 4.06 -8.18 -10.22
N SER A 153 4.64 -6.98 -10.19
CA SER A 153 4.12 -5.79 -10.85
C SER A 153 5.24 -5.08 -11.61
N PRO A 154 4.93 -4.40 -12.73
CA PRO A 154 5.88 -3.51 -13.40
C PRO A 154 6.41 -2.45 -12.44
N ALA A 155 7.65 -2.01 -12.64
CA ALA A 155 8.30 -1.01 -11.83
C ALA A 155 8.87 0.11 -12.71
N ASP A 156 8.70 1.34 -12.27
CA ASP A 156 9.38 2.49 -12.86
C ASP A 156 10.86 2.53 -12.47
N GLY A 157 11.67 3.21 -13.27
CA GLY A 157 13.13 3.28 -13.08
C GLY A 157 13.55 3.76 -11.69
N TYR A 158 12.88 4.77 -11.14
CA TYR A 158 13.18 5.34 -9.82
C TYR A 158 13.12 4.32 -8.67
N ILE A 159 12.35 3.23 -8.82
CA ILE A 159 12.26 2.16 -7.80
C ILE A 159 13.62 1.50 -7.59
N TYR A 160 14.37 1.29 -8.68
CA TYR A 160 15.72 0.69 -8.59
C TYR A 160 16.72 1.64 -7.94
N ASP A 161 16.60 2.95 -8.21
CA ASP A 161 17.42 3.97 -7.57
C ASP A 161 17.12 4.04 -6.07
N PHE A 162 15.84 4.05 -5.70
CA PHE A 162 15.41 4.07 -4.29
C PHE A 162 15.86 2.81 -3.54
N ALA A 163 15.76 1.64 -4.15
CA ALA A 163 16.25 0.39 -3.56
C ALA A 163 17.78 0.42 -3.38
N SER A 164 18.51 0.95 -4.35
CA SER A 164 19.98 1.11 -4.27
C SER A 164 20.36 2.10 -3.17
N LEU A 165 19.64 3.23 -3.05
CA LEU A 165 19.85 4.21 -2.00
C LEU A 165 19.47 3.67 -0.61
N ALA A 166 18.44 2.83 -0.50
CA ALA A 166 18.09 2.13 0.74
C ALA A 166 19.23 1.18 1.15
N ALA A 167 19.71 0.36 0.21
CA ALA A 167 20.80 -0.56 0.47
C ALA A 167 22.09 0.17 0.90
N ALA A 168 22.44 1.31 0.27
CA ALA A 168 23.56 2.14 0.66
C ALA A 168 23.45 2.70 2.09
N ARG A 169 22.23 2.82 2.63
CA ARG A 169 21.93 3.21 4.01
C ARG A 169 21.89 2.03 4.99
N GLY A 170 22.21 0.81 4.53
CA GLY A 170 22.15 -0.41 5.34
C GLY A 170 20.75 -1.00 5.50
N ILE A 171 19.77 -0.52 4.72
CA ILE A 171 18.40 -1.06 4.73
C ILE A 171 18.36 -2.17 3.68
N LEU A 172 18.62 -3.39 4.11
CA LEU A 172 18.75 -4.57 3.25
C LEU A 172 17.51 -5.47 3.28
N SER A 173 16.65 -5.28 4.29
CA SER A 173 15.43 -6.05 4.47
C SER A 173 14.35 -5.15 5.14
N PRO A 174 13.08 -5.56 5.16
CA PRO A 174 12.04 -4.86 5.90
C PRO A 174 12.31 -4.71 7.40
N ARG A 175 13.18 -5.57 7.98
CA ARG A 175 13.57 -5.49 9.40
C ARG A 175 14.43 -4.25 9.71
N ASP A 176 15.08 -3.71 8.70
CA ASP A 176 15.99 -2.55 8.81
C ASP A 176 15.27 -1.20 8.64
N ILE A 177 14.01 -1.22 8.22
CA ILE A 177 13.20 0.00 8.09
C ILE A 177 13.04 0.65 9.46
N ALA A 178 13.41 1.92 9.58
CA ALA A 178 13.23 2.69 10.81
C ALA A 178 11.83 3.31 10.89
N LEU A 179 11.24 3.31 12.10
CA LEU A 179 9.99 4.01 12.38
C LEU A 179 10.30 5.47 12.72
N LEU A 180 9.55 6.38 12.13
CA LEU A 180 9.66 7.81 12.43
C LEU A 180 8.30 8.37 12.88
N PRO A 181 8.30 9.36 13.81
CA PRO A 181 7.15 10.22 14.03
C PRO A 181 6.67 10.84 12.71
N HIS A 182 5.37 11.07 12.59
CA HIS A 182 4.77 11.54 11.33
C HIS A 182 5.43 12.81 10.75
N GLU A 183 5.74 13.79 11.60
CA GLU A 183 6.39 15.03 11.16
C GLU A 183 7.80 14.78 10.58
N GLU A 184 8.58 13.91 11.22
CA GLU A 184 9.91 13.53 10.73
C GLU A 184 9.82 12.71 9.44
N TYR A 185 8.86 11.80 9.35
CA TYR A 185 8.59 11.06 8.11
C TYR A 185 8.23 12.01 6.95
N CYS A 186 7.38 13.00 7.19
CA CYS A 186 7.05 14.01 6.18
C CYS A 186 8.28 14.81 5.74
N ARG A 187 9.15 15.16 6.67
CA ARG A 187 10.37 15.91 6.37
C ARG A 187 11.42 15.07 5.66
N LEU A 188 11.72 13.87 6.18
CA LEU A 188 12.85 13.06 5.73
C LEU A 188 12.52 12.19 4.53
N TRP A 189 11.31 11.59 4.49
CA TRP A 189 10.93 10.71 3.39
C TRP A 189 10.18 11.45 2.29
N LEU A 190 9.10 12.14 2.61
CA LEU A 190 8.34 12.87 1.58
C LEU A 190 9.14 14.06 1.03
N GLY A 191 10.01 14.68 1.86
CA GLY A 191 10.98 15.69 1.42
C GLY A 191 11.95 15.11 0.40
N PHE A 192 12.60 13.98 0.72
CA PHE A 192 13.48 13.26 -0.19
C PHE A 192 12.79 12.91 -1.52
N CYS A 193 11.57 12.38 -1.48
CA CYS A 193 10.82 12.05 -2.70
C CYS A 193 10.60 13.30 -3.57
N ARG A 194 10.20 14.42 -2.97
CA ARG A 194 10.02 15.68 -3.73
C ARG A 194 11.31 16.13 -4.40
N GLU A 195 12.40 16.20 -3.67
CA GLU A 195 13.70 16.60 -4.21
C GLU A 195 14.14 15.68 -5.35
N TYR A 196 13.94 14.38 -5.20
CA TYR A 196 14.27 13.42 -6.26
C TYR A 196 13.48 13.68 -7.54
N PHE A 197 12.15 13.82 -7.46
CA PHE A 197 11.30 14.04 -8.63
C PHE A 197 11.35 15.45 -9.22
N GLU A 198 11.89 16.43 -8.49
CA GLU A 198 12.18 17.76 -9.04
C GLU A 198 13.49 17.80 -9.84
N THR A 199 14.40 16.84 -9.59
CA THR A 199 15.74 16.82 -10.19
C THR A 199 15.92 15.75 -11.28
N HIS A 200 15.01 14.80 -11.42
CA HIS A 200 15.03 13.67 -12.37
C HIS A 200 13.74 13.60 -13.18
#